data_6fbcdbb4cd6b539fed8012e86ef993e6
#
_entry.id   6fbcdbb4cd6b539fed8012e86ef993e6
#
_cell.length_a   1.000
_cell.length_b   1.000
_cell.length_c   1.000
_cell.angle_alpha   90.00
_cell.angle_beta   90.00
_cell.angle_gamma   90.00
#
_symmetry.space_group_name_H-M   'P 1'
#
loop_
_entity.id
_entity.type
_entity.pdbx_description
1 polymer ?
#
loop_
_entity_poly.entity_id
_entity_poly.type
_entity_poly.pdbx_seq_one_letter_code
_entity_poly.pdbx_strand_id
1 'polypeptide(L)'
;QPRSRGLGDVYKRQEKMEQKSSRFTIDNKTAQGDVRQASIGQGQTLVTPLQNILLVCASVNGGELMQPYVVDRIEDANGNTVSENTPKSLGKKMSEKEAKQLKKLMRGTVKGGTATSLYYGTPYKAGGKTGSAEFQNGSTDSHAWFVGYAEKNGKKLCVSVVVEAAGTGSAYAVPIAKKVFDAYW
;
A
#
# COMPACT_ATOMS: atom_id res chain seq x y z
N GLN A 1 -36.24 -5.96 -26.57
CA GLN A 1 -35.69 -6.20 -25.24
C GLN A 1 -34.22 -5.87 -25.27
N PRO A 2 -33.74 -4.99 -24.40
CA PRO A 2 -32.29 -4.85 -24.22
C PRO A 2 -31.82 -6.17 -23.63
N ARG A 3 -31.15 -6.97 -24.44
CA ARG A 3 -30.41 -8.13 -23.98
C ARG A 3 -29.40 -7.58 -22.97
N SER A 4 -29.50 -8.07 -21.73
CA SER A 4 -28.46 -7.81 -20.71
C SER A 4 -27.14 -8.24 -21.32
N ARG A 5 -26.42 -7.30 -21.89
CA ARG A 5 -25.01 -7.44 -22.20
C ARG A 5 -24.31 -7.41 -20.85
N GLY A 6 -24.34 -8.46 -20.37
CA GLY A 6 -23.73 -9.23 -19.40
C GLY A 6 -22.95 -8.48 -18.34
N LEU A 7 -23.27 -8.79 -17.10
CA LEU A 7 -22.38 -8.72 -15.95
C LEU A 7 -20.93 -9.18 -16.30
N GLY A 8 -20.77 -10.03 -17.32
CA GLY A 8 -19.48 -10.40 -17.87
C GLY A 8 -18.65 -9.25 -18.48
N ASP A 9 -19.29 -8.23 -19.08
CA ASP A 9 -18.57 -7.06 -19.61
C ASP A 9 -18.15 -6.09 -18.49
N VAL A 10 -18.95 -5.96 -17.44
CA VAL A 10 -18.59 -5.17 -16.24
C VAL A 10 -17.45 -5.88 -15.49
N TYR A 11 -17.53 -7.19 -15.35
CA TYR A 11 -16.47 -7.99 -14.72
C TYR A 11 -15.15 -7.93 -15.49
N LYS A 12 -15.18 -8.10 -16.81
CA LYS A 12 -13.98 -7.95 -17.67
C LYS A 12 -13.40 -6.55 -17.64
N ARG A 13 -14.21 -5.51 -17.45
CA ARG A 13 -13.70 -4.13 -17.27
C ARG A 13 -13.04 -3.92 -15.91
N GLN A 14 -13.52 -4.56 -14.86
CA GLN A 14 -12.90 -4.51 -13.53
C GLN A 14 -11.58 -5.27 -13.48
N GLU A 15 -11.47 -6.41 -14.18
CA GLU A 15 -10.19 -7.12 -14.34
C GLU A 15 -9.17 -6.36 -15.18
N LYS A 16 -9.61 -5.44 -16.04
CA LYS A 16 -8.78 -4.61 -16.92
C LYS A 16 -8.57 -3.18 -16.39
N MET A 17 -8.58 -2.97 -15.10
CA MET A 17 -8.10 -1.70 -14.56
C MET A 17 -6.62 -1.55 -14.94
N GLU A 18 -6.36 -0.78 -15.99
CA GLU A 18 -4.99 -0.44 -16.38
C GLU A 18 -4.32 0.34 -15.26
N GLN A 19 -3.37 -0.29 -14.63
CA GLN A 19 -2.54 0.36 -13.62
C GLN A 19 -1.26 0.83 -14.25
N LYS A 20 -0.91 2.08 -14.00
CA LYS A 20 0.42 2.57 -14.33
C LYS A 20 1.45 1.79 -13.53
N SER A 21 2.50 1.34 -14.20
CA SER A 21 3.59 0.63 -13.56
C SER A 21 4.41 1.58 -12.70
N SER A 22 4.84 1.11 -11.54
CA SER A 22 5.90 1.75 -10.77
C SER A 22 7.20 1.68 -11.56
N ARG A 23 8.07 2.68 -11.36
CA ARG A 23 9.37 2.75 -12.04
C ARG A 23 10.47 2.91 -11.01
N PHE A 24 11.47 2.04 -11.10
CA PHE A 24 12.72 2.15 -10.39
C PHE A 24 13.83 1.83 -11.38
N THR A 25 14.57 2.86 -11.80
CA THR A 25 15.59 2.75 -12.86
C THR A 25 16.95 3.09 -12.28
N ILE A 26 17.66 2.08 -11.82
CA ILE A 26 19.08 2.18 -11.48
C ILE A 26 19.83 1.07 -12.20
N ASP A 27 20.89 1.44 -12.90
CA ASP A 27 21.81 0.54 -13.56
C ASP A 27 23.27 0.94 -13.30
N ASN A 28 24.20 0.21 -13.88
CA ASN A 28 25.65 0.45 -13.74
C ASN A 28 26.12 1.78 -14.35
N LYS A 29 25.26 2.48 -15.11
CA LYS A 29 25.55 3.76 -15.75
C LYS A 29 24.86 4.94 -15.05
N THR A 30 24.04 4.66 -14.05
CA THR A 30 23.30 5.68 -13.30
C THR A 30 24.27 6.57 -12.53
N ALA A 31 24.16 7.89 -12.70
CA ALA A 31 24.98 8.85 -12.01
C ALA A 31 24.87 8.73 -10.49
N GLN A 32 25.97 8.93 -9.78
CA GLN A 32 26.02 8.72 -8.31
C GLN A 32 25.00 9.61 -7.55
N GLY A 33 24.69 10.81 -8.08
CA GLY A 33 23.64 11.69 -7.56
C GLY A 33 22.25 11.05 -7.61
N ASP A 34 21.92 10.44 -8.76
CA ASP A 34 20.63 9.78 -8.95
C ASP A 34 20.50 8.51 -8.11
N VAL A 35 21.60 7.77 -7.91
CA VAL A 35 21.64 6.63 -6.98
C VAL A 35 21.32 7.07 -5.55
N ARG A 36 21.88 8.20 -5.10
CA ARG A 36 21.58 8.75 -3.77
C ARG A 36 20.12 9.16 -3.65
N GLN A 37 19.57 9.84 -4.64
CA GLN A 37 18.17 10.23 -4.67
C GLN A 37 17.23 9.01 -4.62
N ALA A 38 17.49 8.02 -5.46
CA ALA A 38 16.70 6.80 -5.49
C ALA A 38 16.81 5.99 -4.18
N SER A 39 17.96 6.04 -3.48
CA SER A 39 18.15 5.36 -2.20
C SER A 39 17.21 5.85 -1.10
N ILE A 40 16.74 7.07 -1.21
CA ILE A 40 15.76 7.67 -0.27
C ILE A 40 14.34 7.72 -0.84
N GLY A 41 14.12 7.11 -2.01
CA GLY A 41 12.80 7.09 -2.68
C GLY A 41 12.46 8.36 -3.45
N GLN A 42 13.48 9.14 -3.82
CA GLN A 42 13.35 10.38 -4.60
C GLN A 42 13.88 10.22 -6.04
N GLY A 43 13.99 11.32 -6.77
CA GLY A 43 14.48 11.38 -8.13
C GLY A 43 13.52 10.73 -9.12
N GLN A 44 14.01 9.80 -9.93
CA GLN A 44 13.21 9.13 -10.96
C GLN A 44 12.38 7.94 -10.44
N THR A 45 12.40 7.66 -9.15
CA THR A 45 11.60 6.60 -8.53
C THR A 45 10.12 7.01 -8.51
N LEU A 46 9.29 6.24 -9.18
CA LEU A 46 7.84 6.45 -9.20
C LEU A 46 7.14 5.18 -8.69
N VAL A 47 6.27 5.34 -7.70
CA VAL A 47 5.51 4.22 -7.14
C VAL A 47 4.03 4.54 -7.12
N THR A 48 3.20 3.55 -7.38
CA THR A 48 1.76 3.66 -7.20
C THR A 48 1.39 3.36 -5.75
N PRO A 49 0.29 3.91 -5.23
CA PRO A 49 -0.24 3.52 -3.91
C PRO A 49 -0.45 2.01 -3.79
N LEU A 50 -0.91 1.36 -4.86
CA LEU A 50 -1.09 -0.09 -4.87
C LEU A 50 0.25 -0.83 -4.73
N GLN A 51 1.31 -0.42 -5.42
CA GLN A 51 2.61 -1.05 -5.27
C GLN A 51 3.13 -0.93 -3.84
N ASN A 52 2.96 0.23 -3.22
CA ASN A 52 3.37 0.45 -1.83
C ASN A 52 2.59 -0.43 -0.84
N ILE A 53 1.26 -0.52 -0.99
CA ILE A 53 0.47 -1.38 -0.10
C ILE A 53 0.82 -2.86 -0.26
N LEU A 54 1.11 -3.31 -1.49
CA LEU A 54 1.51 -4.70 -1.77
C LEU A 54 2.82 -5.07 -1.08
N LEU A 55 3.80 -4.15 -1.02
CA LEU A 55 5.05 -4.34 -0.28
C LEU A 55 4.80 -4.52 1.23
N VAL A 56 3.91 -3.71 1.80
CA VAL A 56 3.51 -3.86 3.20
C VAL A 56 2.76 -5.16 3.43
N CYS A 57 1.81 -5.51 2.56
CA CYS A 57 1.08 -6.78 2.64
C CYS A 57 2.04 -7.97 2.65
N ALA A 58 3.04 -8.01 1.76
CA ALA A 58 4.05 -9.05 1.75
C ALA A 58 4.82 -9.10 3.08
N SER A 59 5.23 -7.94 3.63
CA SER A 59 5.98 -7.88 4.89
C SER A 59 5.20 -8.39 6.09
N VAL A 60 3.89 -8.12 6.17
CA VAL A 60 3.05 -8.61 7.27
C VAL A 60 2.54 -10.04 7.07
N ASN A 61 2.70 -10.58 5.84
CA ASN A 61 2.34 -11.94 5.47
C ASN A 61 3.57 -12.88 5.37
N GLY A 62 4.61 -12.62 6.15
CA GLY A 62 5.79 -13.50 6.21
C GLY A 62 6.64 -13.51 4.94
N GLY A 63 6.55 -12.47 4.12
CA GLY A 63 7.28 -12.32 2.87
C GLY A 63 6.53 -12.79 1.63
N GLU A 64 5.36 -13.38 1.79
CA GLU A 64 4.54 -13.88 0.68
C GLU A 64 3.62 -12.78 0.15
N LEU A 65 3.67 -12.55 -1.16
CA LEU A 65 2.80 -11.61 -1.86
C LEU A 65 1.59 -12.35 -2.41
N MET A 66 0.39 -11.86 -2.10
CA MET A 66 -0.86 -12.35 -2.67
C MET A 66 -1.31 -11.47 -3.82
N GLN A 67 -1.95 -12.08 -4.81
CA GLN A 67 -2.56 -11.34 -5.92
C GLN A 67 -3.73 -10.50 -5.38
N PRO A 68 -3.74 -9.18 -5.61
CA PRO A 68 -4.87 -8.35 -5.20
C PRO A 68 -6.08 -8.61 -6.10
N TYR A 69 -7.26 -8.57 -5.52
CA TYR A 69 -8.53 -8.60 -6.24
C TYR A 69 -9.56 -7.72 -5.51
N VAL A 70 -10.57 -7.28 -6.24
CA VAL A 70 -11.62 -6.39 -5.72
C VAL A 70 -12.96 -7.12 -5.66
N VAL A 71 -13.17 -8.08 -6.57
CA VAL A 71 -14.38 -8.89 -6.62
C VAL A 71 -14.12 -10.20 -5.91
N ASP A 72 -14.80 -10.40 -4.78
CA ASP A 72 -14.70 -11.63 -3.99
C ASP A 72 -15.50 -12.75 -4.65
N ARG A 73 -16.77 -12.50 -4.96
CA ARG A 73 -17.67 -13.45 -5.63
C ARG A 73 -18.70 -12.74 -6.48
N ILE A 74 -19.31 -13.50 -7.37
CA ILE A 74 -20.44 -13.11 -8.21
C ILE A 74 -21.60 -14.02 -7.86
N GLU A 75 -22.75 -13.43 -7.57
CA GLU A 75 -23.99 -14.14 -7.28
C GLU A 75 -25.03 -13.87 -8.36
N ASP A 76 -25.92 -14.85 -8.62
CA ASP A 76 -27.09 -14.67 -9.48
C ASP A 76 -28.21 -13.91 -8.72
N ALA A 77 -29.34 -13.66 -9.43
CA ALA A 77 -30.48 -12.97 -8.84
C ALA A 77 -31.16 -13.74 -7.69
N ASN A 78 -30.88 -15.04 -7.55
CA ASN A 78 -31.40 -15.91 -6.50
C ASN A 78 -30.42 -16.06 -5.31
N GLY A 79 -29.26 -15.42 -5.37
CA GLY A 79 -28.22 -15.49 -4.34
C GLY A 79 -27.30 -16.71 -4.47
N ASN A 80 -27.35 -17.46 -5.57
CA ASN A 80 -26.43 -18.57 -5.79
C ASN A 80 -25.08 -18.04 -6.27
N THR A 81 -23.98 -18.57 -5.73
CA THR A 81 -22.63 -18.22 -6.17
C THR A 81 -22.38 -18.75 -7.58
N VAL A 82 -22.19 -17.84 -8.53
CA VAL A 82 -21.83 -18.14 -9.92
C VAL A 82 -20.31 -18.31 -10.08
N SER A 83 -19.55 -17.49 -9.37
CA SER A 83 -18.09 -17.53 -9.37
C SER A 83 -17.56 -16.96 -8.05
N GLU A 84 -16.49 -17.53 -7.53
CA GLU A 84 -15.81 -17.07 -6.33
C GLU A 84 -14.30 -16.94 -6.62
N ASN A 85 -13.72 -15.86 -6.14
CA ASN A 85 -12.29 -15.63 -6.28
C ASN A 85 -11.54 -16.34 -5.15
N THR A 86 -10.52 -17.09 -5.48
CA THR A 86 -9.67 -17.76 -4.49
C THR A 86 -8.36 -17.01 -4.33
N PRO A 87 -7.86 -16.84 -3.09
CA PRO A 87 -6.57 -16.20 -2.85
C PRO A 87 -5.44 -16.89 -3.61
N LYS A 88 -4.70 -16.15 -4.44
CA LYS A 88 -3.60 -16.66 -5.25
C LYS A 88 -2.28 -16.08 -4.79
N SER A 89 -1.32 -16.94 -4.48
CA SER A 89 0.04 -16.53 -4.16
C SER A 89 0.80 -16.13 -5.43
N LEU A 90 1.49 -15.00 -5.35
CA LEU A 90 2.49 -14.55 -6.33
C LEU A 90 3.93 -14.93 -5.89
N GLY A 91 4.04 -15.76 -4.85
CA GLY A 91 5.28 -16.29 -4.30
C GLY A 91 5.95 -15.37 -3.29
N LYS A 92 6.99 -15.90 -2.66
CA LYS A 92 7.80 -15.15 -1.69
C LYS A 92 8.60 -14.05 -2.38
N LYS A 93 8.50 -12.82 -1.87
CA LYS A 93 9.25 -11.64 -2.35
C LYS A 93 10.36 -11.24 -1.38
N MET A 94 10.32 -11.75 -0.16
CA MET A 94 11.35 -11.64 0.86
C MET A 94 11.29 -12.87 1.77
N SER A 95 12.38 -13.17 2.45
CA SER A 95 12.41 -14.23 3.47
C SER A 95 11.57 -13.82 4.69
N GLU A 96 11.17 -14.80 5.50
CA GLU A 96 10.45 -14.53 6.75
C GLU A 96 11.29 -13.67 7.73
N LYS A 97 12.61 -13.86 7.72
CA LYS A 97 13.55 -13.07 8.53
C LYS A 97 13.53 -11.60 8.11
N GLU A 98 13.59 -11.32 6.82
CA GLU A 98 13.53 -9.96 6.27
C GLU A 98 12.16 -9.32 6.52
N ALA A 99 11.07 -10.05 6.28
CA ALA A 99 9.72 -9.60 6.57
C ALA A 99 9.53 -9.22 8.05
N LYS A 100 10.03 -10.06 8.97
CA LYS A 100 10.01 -9.80 10.42
C LYS A 100 10.86 -8.59 10.79
N GLN A 101 12.03 -8.43 10.17
CA GLN A 101 12.90 -7.28 10.39
C GLN A 101 12.24 -5.98 9.89
N LEU A 102 11.68 -5.98 8.69
CA LEU A 102 10.97 -4.83 8.12
C LEU A 102 9.78 -4.43 8.99
N LYS A 103 8.97 -5.40 9.40
CA LYS A 103 7.85 -5.18 10.33
C LYS A 103 8.31 -4.54 11.66
N LYS A 104 9.46 -4.97 12.20
CA LYS A 104 10.06 -4.39 13.42
C LYS A 104 10.47 -2.94 13.22
N LEU A 105 11.10 -2.61 12.07
CA LEU A 105 11.48 -1.24 11.72
C LEU A 105 10.25 -0.34 11.55
N MET A 106 9.23 -0.80 10.83
CA MET A 106 7.96 -0.09 10.68
C MET A 106 7.26 0.16 12.03
N ARG A 107 7.38 -0.78 12.97
CA ARG A 107 6.88 -0.59 14.34
C ARG A 107 7.64 0.50 15.09
N GLY A 108 8.95 0.65 14.85
CA GLY A 108 9.77 1.72 15.41
C GLY A 108 9.27 3.12 15.06
N THR A 109 8.84 3.32 13.81
CA THR A 109 8.28 4.60 13.33
C THR A 109 7.03 5.03 14.10
N VAL A 110 6.23 4.07 14.54
CA VAL A 110 5.01 4.31 15.33
C VAL A 110 5.32 4.46 16.81
N LYS A 111 6.28 3.72 17.35
CA LYS A 111 6.61 3.79 18.79
C LYS A 111 7.29 5.08 19.23
N GLY A 112 8.15 5.64 18.40
CA GLY A 112 8.94 6.81 18.77
C GLY A 112 9.41 7.65 17.58
N GLY A 113 8.74 7.49 16.43
CA GLY A 113 9.07 8.20 15.20
C GLY A 113 7.96 9.12 14.71
N THR A 114 7.90 9.30 13.40
CA THR A 114 7.02 10.28 12.73
C THR A 114 5.54 9.88 12.67
N ALA A 115 5.15 8.70 13.19
CA ALA A 115 3.77 8.20 13.18
C ALA A 115 3.26 7.82 14.58
N THR A 116 3.72 8.52 15.62
CA THR A 116 3.38 8.22 17.03
C THR A 116 1.90 8.36 17.37
N SER A 117 1.12 9.12 16.60
CA SER A 117 -0.34 9.18 16.75
C SER A 117 -1.05 7.83 16.50
N LEU A 118 -0.37 6.87 15.85
CA LEU A 118 -0.85 5.49 15.68
C LEU A 118 -0.48 4.56 16.86
N TYR A 119 0.17 5.08 17.90
CA TYR A 119 0.61 4.30 19.05
C TYR A 119 -0.27 4.49 20.27
N TYR A 120 -0.56 5.76 20.61
CA TYR A 120 -1.27 6.09 21.84
C TYR A 120 -2.78 6.00 21.68
N GLY A 121 -3.45 5.33 22.64
CA GLY A 121 -4.90 5.23 22.69
C GLY A 121 -5.54 4.39 21.58
N THR A 122 -4.77 3.57 20.87
CA THR A 122 -5.28 2.70 19.80
C THR A 122 -5.47 1.27 20.30
N PRO A 123 -6.57 0.59 19.91
CA PRO A 123 -6.85 -0.78 20.33
C PRO A 123 -6.07 -1.83 19.50
N TYR A 124 -5.23 -1.40 18.56
CA TYR A 124 -4.46 -2.24 17.64
C TYR A 124 -2.96 -1.95 17.73
N LYS A 125 -2.16 -2.83 17.14
CA LYS A 125 -0.71 -2.62 16.98
C LYS A 125 -0.43 -2.16 15.55
N ALA A 126 0.05 -0.94 15.37
CA ALA A 126 0.37 -0.40 14.06
C ALA A 126 1.88 -0.35 13.79
N GLY A 127 2.24 -0.34 12.51
CA GLY A 127 3.58 -0.07 12.01
C GLY A 127 3.49 0.58 10.63
N GLY A 128 4.46 1.38 10.25
CA GLY A 128 4.42 2.05 8.96
C GLY A 128 5.65 2.89 8.67
N LYS A 129 5.60 3.60 7.54
CA LYS A 129 6.61 4.56 7.11
C LYS A 129 5.92 5.78 6.52
N THR A 130 6.33 6.94 6.99
CA THR A 130 5.95 8.24 6.40
C THR A 130 6.89 8.59 5.26
N GLY A 131 6.41 9.37 4.30
CA GLY A 131 7.20 9.97 3.25
C GLY A 131 6.76 11.41 3.01
N SER A 132 7.70 12.25 2.58
CA SER A 132 7.44 13.57 2.04
C SER A 132 8.20 13.62 0.72
N ALA A 133 7.48 13.40 -0.38
CA ALA A 133 8.08 13.25 -1.70
C ALA A 133 8.00 14.57 -2.45
N GLU A 134 9.15 15.17 -2.71
CA GLU A 134 9.26 16.35 -3.57
C GLU A 134 8.92 15.97 -5.00
N PHE A 135 8.13 16.79 -5.69
CA PHE A 135 7.67 16.51 -7.05
C PHE A 135 8.10 17.57 -8.07
N GLN A 136 8.62 18.69 -7.60
CA GLN A 136 9.10 19.79 -8.44
C GLN A 136 10.31 20.46 -7.79
N ASN A 137 11.37 20.68 -8.57
CA ASN A 137 12.56 21.37 -8.10
C ASN A 137 12.22 22.79 -7.64
N GLY A 138 12.60 23.12 -6.40
CA GLY A 138 12.37 24.44 -5.82
C GLY A 138 10.96 24.65 -5.27
N SER A 139 10.08 23.67 -5.30
CA SER A 139 8.80 23.72 -4.59
C SER A 139 9.00 23.47 -3.10
N THR A 140 8.28 24.24 -2.26
CA THR A 140 8.16 23.97 -0.83
C THR A 140 7.15 22.85 -0.55
N ASP A 141 6.35 22.49 -1.55
CA ASP A 141 5.31 21.49 -1.43
C ASP A 141 5.86 20.09 -1.72
N SER A 142 5.37 19.14 -0.99
CA SER A 142 5.67 17.73 -1.18
C SER A 142 4.41 16.88 -1.13
N HIS A 143 4.41 15.72 -1.78
CA HIS A 143 3.35 14.74 -1.57
C HIS A 143 3.53 14.06 -0.21
N ALA A 144 2.49 14.15 0.61
CA ALA A 144 2.47 13.50 1.92
C ALA A 144 2.12 12.01 1.77
N TRP A 145 3.02 11.14 2.17
CA TRP A 145 2.84 9.68 2.08
C TRP A 145 2.82 9.02 3.45
N PHE A 146 1.98 8.02 3.57
CA PHE A 146 2.07 7.00 4.61
C PHE A 146 1.72 5.63 4.03
N VAL A 147 2.52 4.64 4.35
CA VAL A 147 2.22 3.25 4.08
C VAL A 147 2.42 2.44 5.36
N GLY A 148 1.45 1.58 5.68
CA GLY A 148 1.54 0.87 6.94
C GLY A 148 0.47 -0.19 7.12
N TYR A 149 0.48 -0.77 8.31
CA TYR A 149 -0.45 -1.79 8.72
C TYR A 149 -0.94 -1.56 10.15
N ALA A 150 -2.09 -2.11 10.46
CA ALA A 150 -2.55 -2.34 11.82
C ALA A 150 -2.95 -3.81 11.99
N GLU A 151 -2.74 -4.35 13.21
CA GLU A 151 -3.10 -5.72 13.55
C GLU A 151 -3.76 -5.80 14.93
N LYS A 152 -4.83 -6.61 15.01
CA LYS A 152 -5.56 -6.90 16.25
C LYS A 152 -6.23 -8.26 16.12
N ASN A 153 -6.09 -9.11 17.16
CA ASN A 153 -6.73 -10.42 17.23
C ASN A 153 -6.51 -11.29 15.96
N GLY A 154 -5.29 -11.30 15.44
CA GLY A 154 -4.92 -12.07 14.25
C GLY A 154 -5.33 -11.45 12.91
N LYS A 155 -6.23 -10.46 12.90
CA LYS A 155 -6.61 -9.71 11.69
C LYS A 155 -5.57 -8.63 11.39
N LYS A 156 -5.33 -8.39 10.11
CA LYS A 156 -4.37 -7.39 9.62
C LYS A 156 -5.04 -6.52 8.56
N LEU A 157 -4.83 -5.22 8.66
CA LEU A 157 -5.25 -4.24 7.67
C LEU A 157 -4.04 -3.45 7.22
N CYS A 158 -3.82 -3.34 5.91
CA CYS A 158 -2.78 -2.51 5.33
C CYS A 158 -3.39 -1.28 4.67
N VAL A 159 -2.68 -0.16 4.70
CA VAL A 159 -3.09 1.07 4.03
C VAL A 159 -1.92 1.70 3.28
N SER A 160 -2.22 2.38 2.19
CA SER A 160 -1.31 3.30 1.50
C SER A 160 -2.08 4.59 1.25
N VAL A 161 -1.55 5.69 1.77
CA VAL A 161 -2.15 7.02 1.69
C VAL A 161 -1.19 7.95 0.99
N VAL A 162 -1.69 8.69 0.01
CA VAL A 162 -1.00 9.83 -0.58
C VAL A 162 -1.93 11.04 -0.56
N VAL A 163 -1.38 12.20 -0.19
CA VAL A 163 -2.06 13.50 -0.31
C VAL A 163 -1.12 14.38 -1.13
N GLU A 164 -1.58 14.75 -2.32
CA GLU A 164 -0.77 15.50 -3.27
C GLU A 164 -0.58 16.95 -2.78
N ALA A 165 0.64 17.46 -2.94
CA ALA A 165 1.01 18.86 -2.61
C ALA A 165 0.58 19.30 -1.20
N ALA A 166 0.60 18.42 -0.21
CA ALA A 166 0.08 18.70 1.14
C ALA A 166 1.16 18.89 2.20
N GLY A 167 2.44 18.59 1.88
CA GLY A 167 3.53 18.70 2.83
C GLY A 167 3.97 17.35 3.42
N THR A 168 4.04 17.22 4.75
CA THR A 168 4.65 16.05 5.37
C THR A 168 3.69 14.88 5.58
N GLY A 169 4.20 13.65 5.41
CA GLY A 169 3.42 12.44 5.65
C GLY A 169 2.89 12.34 7.09
N SER A 170 3.65 12.81 8.07
CA SER A 170 3.23 12.82 9.48
C SER A 170 2.04 13.73 9.75
N ALA A 171 1.97 14.89 9.07
CA ALA A 171 0.92 15.88 9.30
C ALA A 171 -0.38 15.53 8.57
N TYR A 172 -0.30 14.94 7.39
CA TYR A 172 -1.48 14.75 6.52
C TYR A 172 -1.84 13.29 6.28
N ALA A 173 -0.88 12.44 5.90
CA ALA A 173 -1.18 11.06 5.54
C ALA A 173 -1.40 10.14 6.75
N VAL A 174 -0.65 10.33 7.84
CA VAL A 174 -0.81 9.53 9.08
C VAL A 174 -2.18 9.71 9.72
N PRO A 175 -2.75 10.94 9.88
CA PRO A 175 -4.09 11.10 10.43
C PRO A 175 -5.18 10.41 9.59
N ILE A 176 -5.05 10.41 8.27
CA ILE A 176 -5.97 9.69 7.38
C ILE A 176 -5.86 8.18 7.61
N ALA A 177 -4.65 7.63 7.63
CA ALA A 177 -4.43 6.23 7.92
C ALA A 177 -4.99 5.83 9.29
N LYS A 178 -4.83 6.69 10.31
CA LYS A 178 -5.42 6.47 11.64
C LYS A 178 -6.94 6.37 11.58
N LYS A 179 -7.62 7.28 10.88
CA LYS A 179 -9.09 7.23 10.71
C LYS A 179 -9.54 5.94 10.04
N VAL A 180 -8.79 5.44 9.04
CA VAL A 180 -9.11 4.17 8.39
C VAL A 180 -8.96 2.99 9.36
N PHE A 181 -7.88 2.96 10.14
CA PHE A 181 -7.67 1.91 11.14
C PHE A 181 -8.71 1.96 12.26
N ASP A 182 -9.01 3.16 12.78
CA ASP A 182 -10.00 3.35 13.84
C ASP A 182 -11.42 2.97 13.39
N ALA A 183 -11.76 3.18 12.11
CA ALA A 183 -13.05 2.80 11.55
C ALA A 183 -13.18 1.28 11.32
N TYR A 184 -12.07 0.57 11.21
CA TYR A 184 -12.05 -0.88 10.97
C TYR A 184 -12.14 -1.69 12.29
N TRP A 185 -11.64 -1.15 13.42
CA TRP A 185 -11.51 -1.84 14.73
C TRP A 185 -12.46 -1.32 15.80
#